data_0d6489163a60851368038ea3c5869439
#
_entry.id   0d6489163a60851368038ea3c5869439
#
_cell.length_a   1.000
_cell.length_b   1.000
_cell.length_c   1.000
_cell.angle_alpha   90.00
_cell.angle_beta   90.00
_cell.angle_gamma   90.00
#
_symmetry.space_group_name_H-M   'P 1'
#
loop_
_entity.id
_entity.type
_entity.pdbx_description
1 polymer ?
#
loop_
_entity_poly.entity_id
_entity_poly.type
_entity_poly.pdbx_seq_one_letter_code
_entity_poly.pdbx_strand_id
1 'polypeptide(L)'
;MSALEHIRNFCIIAHIDHGKSTLADRILEYTGLISDREKRDQYLDKMDLERERGITIKAQTVRIPYTDKDGTSYILNLIDTPGHVDFNYEVSRSLAACDGALLVVDATQGVEAQTLANVYLALDHNHEIVPVLNKIDLPSADPERVKAEIEESIGLDCSDAVTVSAKTGLNIDKVLDAVIHRLPAPTGNPQAPLKALIFDSWYDSYQGVVVLFRIMDGVLRLGDRIRLMASEREYEVVRLGTFSPDAVDMKELSAGEVGFLCANIKELGHARVGDTITLAERPAESPVPGFKEVQPMVFCGLYPTDAADYENLKSALEKLQLNDAAFSYEPETSQALGFGFRCGFLGLLHMEIIQERLEREFQVELIATAPSVIYKVDTTDGKTLTIDNPSKLPDPAKISALYEPYVKMDIHVPNEFVGNVFKLCEEKRGIQKNMGYLTQNRVIITYELPFAEIVYDFFDRLKSGTRGYASMDYEPIDYRESKLVKLDILLNGDPVDALAVIVHKDKAYSYGRALALKLKRTIPRQLFEVAIQAAIGQKVIARETVSAFRKNVTAKCYGGDITRKRKLLEKQKEGKRRMKRMGNVELPQEAFLAALQVGDE
;
A
#
# COMPACT_ATOMS: atom_id res chain seq x y z
N MET A 1 -15.21 26.92 -25.19
CA MET A 1 -15.66 26.43 -23.90
C MET A 1 -16.58 25.26 -24.15
N SER A 2 -16.29 24.07 -23.65
CA SER A 2 -17.28 23.00 -23.75
C SER A 2 -18.42 23.32 -22.77
N ALA A 3 -19.67 23.17 -23.23
CA ALA A 3 -20.79 23.23 -22.32
C ALA A 3 -20.62 22.10 -21.27
N LEU A 4 -20.94 22.33 -20.00
CA LEU A 4 -20.88 21.34 -18.93
C LEU A 4 -21.56 20.01 -19.32
N GLU A 5 -22.63 20.09 -20.06
CA GLU A 5 -23.43 18.95 -20.57
C GLU A 5 -22.60 17.92 -21.36
N HIS A 6 -21.49 18.34 -21.97
CA HIS A 6 -20.61 17.51 -22.79
C HIS A 6 -19.34 17.07 -22.08
N ILE A 7 -19.24 17.26 -20.76
CA ILE A 7 -18.13 16.74 -19.95
C ILE A 7 -18.58 15.47 -19.23
N ARG A 8 -17.69 14.48 -19.13
CA ARG A 8 -17.86 13.29 -18.27
C ARG A 8 -16.58 13.06 -17.49
N ASN A 9 -16.69 13.12 -16.16
CA ASN A 9 -15.60 12.80 -15.24
C ASN A 9 -15.87 11.42 -14.63
N PHE A 10 -15.08 10.44 -14.94
CA PHE A 10 -15.32 9.07 -14.49
C PHE A 10 -14.04 8.34 -14.16
N CYS A 11 -14.15 7.37 -13.29
CA CYS A 11 -13.09 6.44 -12.97
C CYS A 11 -13.46 5.01 -13.33
N ILE A 12 -12.47 4.13 -13.32
CA ILE A 12 -12.66 2.69 -13.46
C ILE A 12 -12.35 2.04 -12.12
N ILE A 13 -13.35 1.42 -11.50
CA ILE A 13 -13.21 0.63 -10.29
C ILE A 13 -13.30 -0.86 -10.62
N ALA A 14 -12.39 -1.64 -10.08
CA ALA A 14 -12.30 -3.07 -10.35
C ALA A 14 -11.55 -3.79 -9.24
N HIS A 15 -11.74 -5.10 -9.15
CA HIS A 15 -10.81 -5.96 -8.41
C HIS A 15 -9.50 -6.11 -9.19
N ILE A 16 -8.44 -6.52 -8.50
CA ILE A 16 -7.15 -6.87 -9.12
C ILE A 16 -7.38 -7.96 -10.17
N ASP A 17 -6.70 -7.87 -11.31
CA ASP A 17 -6.80 -8.80 -12.44
C ASP A 17 -8.15 -8.86 -13.17
N HIS A 18 -9.15 -8.02 -12.84
CA HIS A 18 -10.39 -7.92 -13.63
C HIS A 18 -10.22 -7.19 -14.96
N GLY A 19 -9.05 -6.62 -15.22
CA GLY A 19 -8.69 -5.99 -16.51
C GLY A 19 -8.95 -4.50 -16.59
N LYS A 20 -8.88 -3.79 -15.46
CA LYS A 20 -9.03 -2.32 -15.35
C LYS A 20 -8.07 -1.58 -16.29
N SER A 21 -6.75 -1.76 -16.13
CA SER A 21 -5.73 -1.06 -16.94
C SER A 21 -5.82 -1.46 -18.42
N THR A 22 -6.15 -2.74 -18.72
CA THR A 22 -6.38 -3.17 -20.10
C THR A 22 -7.60 -2.47 -20.73
N LEU A 23 -8.68 -2.25 -19.97
CA LEU A 23 -9.85 -1.51 -20.48
C LEU A 23 -9.51 -0.04 -20.71
N ALA A 24 -8.78 0.58 -19.78
CA ALA A 24 -8.30 1.96 -19.94
C ALA A 24 -7.46 2.12 -21.22
N ASP A 25 -6.50 1.22 -21.45
CA ASP A 25 -5.68 1.20 -22.68
C ASP A 25 -6.55 1.10 -23.93
N ARG A 26 -7.55 0.21 -23.94
CA ARG A 26 -8.45 0.05 -25.11
C ARG A 26 -9.32 1.27 -25.35
N ILE A 27 -9.75 1.97 -24.32
CA ILE A 27 -10.47 3.26 -24.47
C ILE A 27 -9.55 4.27 -25.14
N LEU A 28 -8.30 4.41 -24.72
CA LEU A 28 -7.33 5.33 -25.29
C LEU A 28 -6.97 4.99 -26.75
N GLU A 29 -6.84 3.71 -27.07
CA GLU A 29 -6.60 3.24 -28.44
C GLU A 29 -7.80 3.49 -29.34
N TYR A 30 -9.01 3.14 -28.88
CA TYR A 30 -10.25 3.30 -29.66
C TYR A 30 -10.54 4.76 -30.00
N THR A 31 -10.23 5.67 -29.07
CA THR A 31 -10.39 7.11 -29.28
C THR A 31 -9.26 7.75 -30.09
N GLY A 32 -8.25 6.96 -30.47
CA GLY A 32 -7.12 7.42 -31.29
C GLY A 32 -6.15 8.33 -30.55
N LEU A 33 -6.22 8.37 -29.20
CA LEU A 33 -5.32 9.18 -28.39
C LEU A 33 -3.91 8.61 -28.34
N ILE A 34 -3.80 7.29 -28.49
CA ILE A 34 -2.55 6.55 -28.59
C ILE A 34 -2.40 6.01 -30.02
N SER A 35 -1.29 6.34 -30.69
CA SER A 35 -0.99 5.83 -32.02
C SER A 35 -0.54 4.37 -31.97
N ASP A 36 -0.68 3.63 -33.09
CA ASP A 36 -0.25 2.22 -33.20
C ASP A 36 1.24 1.99 -32.89
N ARG A 37 2.07 3.03 -32.99
CA ARG A 37 3.51 2.97 -32.69
C ARG A 37 3.82 3.16 -31.21
N GLU A 38 2.90 3.76 -30.45
CA GLU A 38 3.02 4.07 -29.03
C GLU A 38 2.29 3.04 -28.17
N LYS A 39 1.57 2.09 -28.80
CA LYS A 39 0.87 1.01 -28.11
C LYS A 39 1.84 0.19 -27.26
N ARG A 40 1.56 0.14 -25.98
CA ARG A 40 2.20 -0.72 -25.00
C ARG A 40 1.14 -1.13 -23.97
N ASP A 41 1.32 -2.29 -23.40
CA ASP A 41 0.44 -2.75 -22.32
C ASP A 41 0.59 -1.85 -21.09
N GLN A 42 -0.52 -1.58 -20.41
CA GLN A 42 -0.56 -0.73 -19.22
C GLN A 42 0.03 0.67 -19.47
N TYR A 43 -0.48 1.33 -20.50
CA TYR A 43 0.04 2.63 -20.97
C TYR A 43 -0.02 3.72 -19.89
N LEU A 44 -1.09 3.71 -19.07
CA LEU A 44 -1.27 4.66 -17.97
C LEU A 44 -0.39 4.35 -16.77
N ASP A 45 0.03 3.10 -16.59
CA ASP A 45 0.94 2.70 -15.51
C ASP A 45 2.36 3.17 -15.85
N LYS A 46 2.72 4.38 -15.38
CA LYS A 46 3.98 5.05 -15.74
C LYS A 46 5.20 4.50 -15.02
N MET A 47 5.01 3.93 -13.84
CA MET A 47 6.10 3.32 -13.07
C MET A 47 6.42 1.92 -13.62
N ASP A 48 7.72 1.59 -13.70
CA ASP A 48 8.13 0.22 -14.05
C ASP A 48 7.56 -0.81 -13.08
N LEU A 49 7.50 -0.43 -11.81
CA LEU A 49 6.98 -1.25 -10.73
C LEU A 49 5.47 -1.58 -10.88
N GLU A 50 4.66 -0.64 -11.36
CA GLU A 50 3.23 -0.86 -11.66
C GLU A 50 3.09 -1.95 -12.73
N ARG A 51 3.90 -1.85 -13.80
CA ARG A 51 3.87 -2.81 -14.92
C ARG A 51 4.39 -4.20 -14.53
N GLU A 52 5.46 -4.26 -13.73
CA GLU A 52 6.02 -5.53 -13.27
C GLU A 52 5.05 -6.28 -12.34
N ARG A 53 4.37 -5.55 -11.45
CA ARG A 53 3.42 -6.13 -10.49
C ARG A 53 1.99 -6.27 -11.03
N GLY A 54 1.70 -5.66 -12.18
CA GLY A 54 0.37 -5.66 -12.79
C GLY A 54 -0.69 -4.91 -12.00
N ILE A 55 -0.29 -3.91 -11.20
CA ILE A 55 -1.18 -3.12 -10.34
C ILE A 55 -0.94 -1.63 -10.56
N THR A 56 -2.01 -0.84 -10.58
CA THR A 56 -1.92 0.62 -10.52
C THR A 56 -1.63 1.04 -9.08
N ILE A 57 -0.58 1.81 -8.86
CA ILE A 57 -0.17 2.34 -7.56
C ILE A 57 -0.68 3.76 -7.40
N LYS A 58 -0.48 4.60 -8.42
CA LYS A 58 -0.86 6.01 -8.42
C LYS A 58 -1.94 6.30 -9.45
N ALA A 59 -2.97 7.05 -9.05
CA ALA A 59 -4.01 7.49 -9.96
C ALA A 59 -3.44 8.32 -11.11
N GLN A 60 -3.92 8.06 -12.33
CA GLN A 60 -3.56 8.79 -13.54
C GLN A 60 -4.81 9.42 -14.13
N THR A 61 -4.68 10.67 -14.60
CA THR A 61 -5.78 11.39 -15.21
C THR A 61 -5.52 11.63 -16.69
N VAL A 62 -6.50 11.33 -17.55
CA VAL A 62 -6.41 11.56 -18.98
C VAL A 62 -7.66 12.22 -19.50
N ARG A 63 -7.48 13.33 -20.22
CA ARG A 63 -8.53 14.02 -20.96
C ARG A 63 -8.62 13.45 -22.38
N ILE A 64 -9.77 12.92 -22.74
CA ILE A 64 -10.06 12.26 -24.01
C ILE A 64 -11.08 13.09 -24.78
N PRO A 65 -10.70 13.80 -25.86
CA PRO A 65 -11.64 14.37 -26.81
C PRO A 65 -12.33 13.22 -27.56
N TYR A 66 -13.64 13.19 -27.54
CA TYR A 66 -14.42 12.15 -28.22
C TYR A 66 -15.59 12.77 -29.00
N THR A 67 -15.83 12.26 -30.18
CA THR A 67 -17.00 12.65 -30.99
C THR A 67 -17.89 11.44 -31.15
N ASP A 68 -19.14 11.57 -30.71
CA ASP A 68 -20.14 10.52 -30.80
C ASP A 68 -20.63 10.30 -32.24
N LYS A 69 -21.37 9.22 -32.45
CA LYS A 69 -21.94 8.80 -33.75
C LYS A 69 -22.90 9.84 -34.35
N ASP A 70 -23.53 10.66 -33.53
CA ASP A 70 -24.38 11.76 -33.93
C ASP A 70 -23.62 13.06 -34.27
N GLY A 71 -22.29 13.07 -34.10
CA GLY A 71 -21.43 14.22 -34.37
C GLY A 71 -21.25 15.17 -33.18
N THR A 72 -21.80 14.86 -32.00
CA THR A 72 -21.64 15.65 -30.79
C THR A 72 -20.27 15.41 -30.19
N SER A 73 -19.55 16.49 -29.86
CA SER A 73 -18.20 16.40 -29.26
C SER A 73 -18.27 16.44 -27.73
N TYR A 74 -17.63 15.48 -27.09
CA TYR A 74 -17.53 15.34 -25.67
C TYR A 74 -16.07 15.46 -25.17
N ILE A 75 -15.93 15.82 -23.91
CA ILE A 75 -14.67 15.74 -23.15
C ILE A 75 -14.86 14.68 -22.09
N LEU A 76 -14.12 13.60 -22.21
CA LEU A 76 -14.12 12.50 -21.25
C LEU A 76 -12.85 12.59 -20.40
N ASN A 77 -12.98 12.83 -19.11
CA ASN A 77 -11.87 12.80 -18.17
C ASN A 77 -11.87 11.45 -17.45
N LEU A 78 -10.98 10.58 -17.88
CA LEU A 78 -10.75 9.29 -17.25
C LEU A 78 -9.74 9.45 -16.11
N ILE A 79 -10.10 8.99 -14.91
CA ILE A 79 -9.20 8.89 -13.77
C ILE A 79 -9.01 7.41 -13.49
N ASP A 80 -7.81 6.89 -13.79
CA ASP A 80 -7.45 5.49 -13.50
C ASP A 80 -7.08 5.37 -12.03
N THR A 81 -7.71 4.43 -11.30
CA THR A 81 -7.60 4.30 -9.84
C THR A 81 -6.87 3.02 -9.46
N PRO A 82 -6.13 2.99 -8.33
CA PRO A 82 -5.63 1.73 -7.78
C PRO A 82 -6.78 0.75 -7.50
N GLY A 83 -6.46 -0.55 -7.54
CA GLY A 83 -7.44 -1.61 -7.23
C GLY A 83 -7.20 -2.33 -5.89
N HIS A 84 -6.10 -2.03 -5.18
CA HIS A 84 -5.69 -2.74 -3.96
C HIS A 84 -6.16 -2.01 -2.69
N VAL A 85 -6.51 -2.78 -1.65
CA VAL A 85 -7.01 -2.25 -0.36
C VAL A 85 -6.06 -1.24 0.31
N ASP A 86 -4.75 -1.45 0.23
CA ASP A 86 -3.76 -0.53 0.80
C ASP A 86 -3.82 0.88 0.19
N PHE A 87 -4.44 1.01 -1.00
CA PHE A 87 -4.59 2.29 -1.71
C PHE A 87 -6.03 2.82 -1.73
N ASN A 88 -6.91 2.33 -0.85
CA ASN A 88 -8.31 2.79 -0.78
C ASN A 88 -8.43 4.31 -0.64
N TYR A 89 -7.47 4.94 -0.02
CA TYR A 89 -7.42 6.37 0.13
C TYR A 89 -7.18 7.10 -1.21
N GLU A 90 -6.33 6.55 -2.10
CA GLU A 90 -6.14 7.05 -3.48
C GLU A 90 -7.43 6.89 -4.30
N VAL A 91 -8.14 5.76 -4.11
CA VAL A 91 -9.45 5.51 -4.72
C VAL A 91 -10.46 6.56 -4.28
N SER A 92 -10.59 6.82 -2.97
CA SER A 92 -11.51 7.82 -2.42
C SER A 92 -11.26 9.23 -2.97
N ARG A 93 -9.99 9.63 -3.12
CA ARG A 93 -9.61 10.93 -3.71
C ARG A 93 -9.98 11.02 -5.19
N SER A 94 -9.70 9.97 -5.92
CA SER A 94 -10.02 9.89 -7.35
C SER A 94 -11.53 9.94 -7.57
N LEU A 95 -12.29 9.22 -6.75
CA LEU A 95 -13.75 9.27 -6.74
C LEU A 95 -14.27 10.70 -6.52
N ALA A 96 -13.74 11.45 -5.56
CA ALA A 96 -14.17 12.83 -5.32
C ALA A 96 -13.95 13.77 -6.53
N ALA A 97 -13.07 13.41 -7.45
CA ALA A 97 -12.86 14.13 -8.69
C ALA A 97 -13.74 13.64 -9.86
N CYS A 98 -14.57 12.61 -9.65
CA CYS A 98 -15.45 12.01 -10.65
C CYS A 98 -16.92 12.36 -10.40
N ASP A 99 -17.78 12.09 -11.41
CA ASP A 99 -19.24 12.18 -11.32
C ASP A 99 -19.87 10.79 -11.48
N GLY A 100 -19.09 9.78 -11.89
CA GLY A 100 -19.52 8.41 -12.02
C GLY A 100 -18.37 7.43 -12.16
N ALA A 101 -18.69 6.14 -12.15
CA ALA A 101 -17.72 5.07 -12.19
C ALA A 101 -18.11 3.94 -13.16
N LEU A 102 -17.14 3.35 -13.85
CA LEU A 102 -17.28 2.08 -14.53
C LEU A 102 -16.86 0.96 -13.56
N LEU A 103 -17.80 0.08 -13.23
CA LEU A 103 -17.52 -1.11 -12.41
C LEU A 103 -17.14 -2.28 -13.32
N VAL A 104 -15.85 -2.61 -13.38
CA VAL A 104 -15.37 -3.72 -14.21
C VAL A 104 -15.32 -5.00 -13.40
N VAL A 105 -16.08 -6.00 -13.86
CA VAL A 105 -16.16 -7.32 -13.24
C VAL A 105 -15.76 -8.39 -14.26
N ASP A 106 -14.88 -9.32 -13.86
CA ASP A 106 -14.51 -10.47 -14.68
C ASP A 106 -15.70 -11.43 -14.82
N ALA A 107 -16.15 -11.68 -16.05
CA ALA A 107 -17.27 -12.57 -16.35
C ALA A 107 -17.02 -14.04 -15.96
N THR A 108 -15.78 -14.41 -15.61
CA THR A 108 -15.44 -15.76 -15.16
C THR A 108 -15.41 -15.88 -13.63
N GLN A 109 -14.92 -14.83 -12.94
CA GLN A 109 -14.72 -14.83 -11.48
C GLN A 109 -15.95 -14.28 -10.73
N GLY A 110 -16.60 -13.22 -11.25
CA GLY A 110 -17.75 -12.57 -10.61
C GLY A 110 -17.32 -11.52 -9.56
N VAL A 111 -18.18 -11.28 -8.57
CA VAL A 111 -17.97 -10.25 -7.53
C VAL A 111 -16.94 -10.73 -6.51
N GLU A 112 -15.96 -9.85 -6.23
CA GLU A 112 -14.88 -10.09 -5.27
C GLU A 112 -14.95 -9.05 -4.12
N ALA A 113 -14.20 -9.24 -3.01
CA ALA A 113 -14.28 -8.36 -1.84
C ALA A 113 -13.99 -6.89 -2.16
N GLN A 114 -12.92 -6.62 -2.93
CA GLN A 114 -12.56 -5.26 -3.34
C GLN A 114 -13.60 -4.63 -4.29
N THR A 115 -14.34 -5.45 -5.05
CA THR A 115 -15.44 -4.96 -5.88
C THR A 115 -16.49 -4.28 -5.00
N LEU A 116 -16.90 -4.94 -3.91
CA LEU A 116 -17.88 -4.40 -2.97
C LEU A 116 -17.36 -3.14 -2.26
N ALA A 117 -16.13 -3.19 -1.73
CA ALA A 117 -15.51 -2.06 -1.06
C ALA A 117 -15.47 -0.80 -1.95
N ASN A 118 -15.02 -0.96 -3.19
CA ASN A 118 -14.93 0.15 -4.15
C ASN A 118 -16.32 0.67 -4.56
N VAL A 119 -17.32 -0.21 -4.69
CA VAL A 119 -18.70 0.20 -4.98
C VAL A 119 -19.28 1.01 -3.82
N TYR A 120 -19.11 0.58 -2.58
CA TYR A 120 -19.58 1.35 -1.42
C TYR A 120 -18.92 2.71 -1.32
N LEU A 121 -17.60 2.80 -1.58
CA LEU A 121 -16.92 4.10 -1.67
C LEU A 121 -17.52 5.01 -2.77
N ALA A 122 -17.85 4.45 -3.93
CA ALA A 122 -18.47 5.21 -5.01
C ALA A 122 -19.90 5.68 -4.65
N LEU A 123 -20.68 4.82 -3.97
CA LEU A 123 -22.02 5.15 -3.48
C LEU A 123 -22.00 6.23 -2.38
N ASP A 124 -21.00 6.22 -1.50
CA ASP A 124 -20.81 7.26 -0.48
C ASP A 124 -20.58 8.64 -1.11
N HIS A 125 -20.02 8.69 -2.32
CA HIS A 125 -19.88 9.89 -3.14
C HIS A 125 -21.08 10.18 -4.03
N ASN A 126 -22.18 9.40 -3.95
CA ASN A 126 -23.38 9.49 -4.78
C ASN A 126 -23.09 9.33 -6.29
N HIS A 127 -22.14 8.47 -6.65
CA HIS A 127 -21.81 8.24 -8.06
C HIS A 127 -22.81 7.32 -8.76
N GLU A 128 -23.08 7.64 -10.02
CA GLU A 128 -23.71 6.69 -10.94
C GLU A 128 -22.68 5.61 -11.31
N ILE A 129 -23.07 4.34 -11.20
CA ILE A 129 -22.19 3.21 -11.46
C ILE A 129 -22.69 2.43 -12.68
N VAL A 130 -21.82 2.29 -13.68
CA VAL A 130 -22.12 1.51 -14.89
C VAL A 130 -21.41 0.17 -14.83
N PRO A 131 -22.13 -0.97 -14.70
CA PRO A 131 -21.52 -2.30 -14.72
C PRO A 131 -20.97 -2.65 -16.11
N VAL A 132 -19.71 -3.15 -16.13
CA VAL A 132 -19.00 -3.61 -17.32
C VAL A 132 -18.46 -5.01 -17.07
N LEU A 133 -18.99 -6.01 -17.77
CA LEU A 133 -18.58 -7.40 -17.65
C LEU A 133 -17.45 -7.68 -18.65
N ASN A 134 -16.26 -7.88 -18.16
CA ASN A 134 -15.04 -8.08 -18.95
C ASN A 134 -14.69 -9.56 -19.15
N LYS A 135 -13.75 -9.82 -20.05
CA LYS A 135 -13.22 -11.15 -20.39
C LYS A 135 -14.24 -12.11 -20.97
N ILE A 136 -15.24 -11.60 -21.71
CA ILE A 136 -16.25 -12.44 -22.38
C ILE A 136 -15.69 -13.31 -23.50
N ASP A 137 -14.44 -13.11 -23.90
CA ASP A 137 -13.71 -13.95 -24.84
C ASP A 137 -13.28 -15.30 -24.26
N LEU A 138 -13.30 -15.47 -22.95
CA LEU A 138 -12.91 -16.70 -22.29
C LEU A 138 -14.04 -17.75 -22.33
N PRO A 139 -13.73 -19.03 -22.56
CA PRO A 139 -14.74 -20.10 -22.63
C PRO A 139 -15.51 -20.32 -21.33
N SER A 140 -14.93 -19.91 -20.19
CA SER A 140 -15.53 -20.00 -18.85
C SER A 140 -16.36 -18.77 -18.47
N ALA A 141 -16.48 -17.76 -19.36
CA ALA A 141 -17.24 -16.57 -19.09
C ALA A 141 -18.75 -16.86 -19.03
N ASP A 142 -19.41 -16.41 -17.97
CA ASP A 142 -20.85 -16.51 -17.78
C ASP A 142 -21.42 -15.14 -17.37
N PRO A 143 -21.67 -14.25 -18.35
CA PRO A 143 -22.16 -12.89 -18.07
C PRO A 143 -23.51 -12.87 -17.34
N GLU A 144 -24.44 -13.78 -17.64
CA GLU A 144 -25.76 -13.79 -17.02
C GLU A 144 -25.70 -14.18 -15.55
N ARG A 145 -24.86 -15.15 -15.21
CA ARG A 145 -24.56 -15.49 -13.80
C ARG A 145 -23.99 -14.28 -13.06
N VAL A 146 -23.01 -13.59 -13.65
CA VAL A 146 -22.34 -12.45 -13.00
C VAL A 146 -23.26 -11.24 -12.87
N LYS A 147 -24.17 -10.99 -13.81
CA LYS A 147 -25.24 -9.97 -13.66
C LYS A 147 -26.10 -10.26 -12.42
N ALA A 148 -26.61 -11.48 -12.33
CA ALA A 148 -27.44 -11.88 -11.18
C ALA A 148 -26.64 -11.76 -9.86
N GLU A 149 -25.37 -12.10 -9.86
CA GLU A 149 -24.48 -11.96 -8.69
C GLU A 149 -24.29 -10.49 -8.26
N ILE A 150 -24.13 -9.56 -9.21
CA ILE A 150 -24.04 -8.12 -8.93
C ILE A 150 -25.37 -7.60 -8.38
N GLU A 151 -26.50 -7.96 -8.99
CA GLU A 151 -27.83 -7.54 -8.53
C GLU A 151 -28.13 -8.05 -7.12
N GLU A 152 -27.80 -9.32 -6.82
CA GLU A 152 -28.05 -9.93 -5.53
C GLU A 152 -27.12 -9.38 -4.43
N SER A 153 -25.83 -9.19 -4.72
CA SER A 153 -24.83 -8.82 -3.72
C SER A 153 -24.68 -7.31 -3.51
N ILE A 154 -24.93 -6.51 -4.55
CA ILE A 154 -24.70 -5.07 -4.56
C ILE A 154 -26.02 -4.28 -4.66
N GLY A 155 -27.02 -4.86 -5.33
CA GLY A 155 -28.28 -4.19 -5.62
C GLY A 155 -28.25 -3.24 -6.81
N LEU A 156 -27.22 -3.32 -7.66
CA LEU A 156 -27.13 -2.55 -8.90
C LEU A 156 -27.90 -3.24 -10.02
N ASP A 157 -28.74 -2.49 -10.76
CA ASP A 157 -29.42 -3.00 -11.96
C ASP A 157 -28.39 -3.31 -13.05
N CYS A 158 -28.36 -4.57 -13.48
CA CYS A 158 -27.46 -5.07 -14.52
C CYS A 158 -28.15 -5.39 -15.85
N SER A 159 -29.44 -5.00 -16.00
CA SER A 159 -30.21 -5.22 -17.25
C SER A 159 -29.47 -4.68 -18.48
N ASP A 160 -28.87 -3.50 -18.34
CA ASP A 160 -28.09 -2.79 -19.38
C ASP A 160 -26.58 -2.88 -19.19
N ALA A 161 -26.07 -3.89 -18.44
CA ALA A 161 -24.64 -4.08 -18.23
C ALA A 161 -23.90 -4.31 -19.55
N VAL A 162 -22.79 -3.58 -19.75
CA VAL A 162 -21.99 -3.68 -20.97
C VAL A 162 -21.08 -4.90 -20.92
N THR A 163 -21.17 -5.80 -21.89
CA THR A 163 -20.31 -6.98 -21.99
C THR A 163 -19.17 -6.72 -22.96
N VAL A 164 -17.90 -6.88 -22.50
CA VAL A 164 -16.70 -6.52 -23.25
C VAL A 164 -15.62 -7.58 -23.19
N SER A 165 -14.70 -7.52 -24.14
CA SER A 165 -13.37 -8.08 -24.00
C SER A 165 -12.34 -6.98 -24.19
N ALA A 166 -11.77 -6.49 -23.10
CA ALA A 166 -10.69 -5.52 -23.15
C ALA A 166 -9.47 -6.07 -23.91
N LYS A 167 -9.20 -7.38 -23.80
CA LYS A 167 -8.10 -8.04 -24.52
C LYS A 167 -8.25 -7.96 -26.04
N THR A 168 -9.43 -8.20 -26.55
CA THR A 168 -9.69 -8.24 -28.01
C THR A 168 -10.23 -6.92 -28.58
N GLY A 169 -10.59 -5.96 -27.72
CA GLY A 169 -11.21 -4.71 -28.11
C GLY A 169 -12.71 -4.80 -28.44
N LEU A 170 -13.34 -5.93 -28.12
CA LEU A 170 -14.77 -6.16 -28.43
C LEU A 170 -15.66 -5.27 -27.58
N ASN A 171 -16.61 -4.57 -28.20
CA ASN A 171 -17.64 -3.70 -27.58
C ASN A 171 -17.07 -2.50 -26.78
N ILE A 172 -15.87 -2.01 -27.06
CA ILE A 172 -15.34 -0.79 -26.42
C ILE A 172 -16.18 0.44 -26.78
N ASP A 173 -16.71 0.50 -28.00
CA ASP A 173 -17.66 1.53 -28.43
C ASP A 173 -18.89 1.61 -27.53
N LYS A 174 -19.43 0.47 -27.08
CA LYS A 174 -20.58 0.44 -26.16
C LYS A 174 -20.24 0.95 -24.76
N VAL A 175 -18.98 0.78 -24.31
CA VAL A 175 -18.52 1.38 -23.05
C VAL A 175 -18.55 2.90 -23.16
N LEU A 176 -18.03 3.45 -24.25
CA LEU A 176 -18.05 4.90 -24.49
C LEU A 176 -19.48 5.43 -24.64
N ASP A 177 -20.35 4.73 -25.36
CA ASP A 177 -21.76 5.05 -25.45
C ASP A 177 -22.41 5.09 -24.04
N ALA A 178 -22.10 4.12 -23.17
CA ALA A 178 -22.61 4.09 -21.80
C ALA A 178 -22.06 5.25 -20.95
N VAL A 179 -20.77 5.59 -21.08
CA VAL A 179 -20.17 6.75 -20.40
C VAL A 179 -20.88 8.04 -20.76
N ILE A 180 -21.17 8.26 -22.05
CA ILE A 180 -21.81 9.49 -22.53
C ILE A 180 -23.26 9.61 -22.07
N HIS A 181 -24.02 8.51 -22.20
CA HIS A 181 -25.49 8.57 -22.05
C HIS A 181 -25.98 8.20 -20.65
N ARG A 182 -25.19 7.47 -19.86
CA ARG A 182 -25.61 7.01 -18.52
C ARG A 182 -24.95 7.79 -17.40
N LEU A 183 -23.67 8.19 -17.56
CA LEU A 183 -23.03 8.97 -16.51
C LEU A 183 -23.51 10.43 -16.56
N PRO A 184 -23.71 11.07 -15.38
CA PRO A 184 -24.14 12.45 -15.33
C PRO A 184 -23.05 13.41 -15.80
N ALA A 185 -23.47 14.55 -16.31
CA ALA A 185 -22.57 15.68 -16.54
C ALA A 185 -22.21 16.33 -15.19
N PRO A 186 -21.01 16.94 -15.08
CA PRO A 186 -20.64 17.66 -13.87
C PRO A 186 -21.58 18.85 -13.63
N THR A 187 -21.82 19.12 -12.36
CA THR A 187 -22.53 20.32 -11.92
C THR A 187 -21.55 21.44 -11.63
N GLY A 188 -22.00 22.70 -11.71
CA GLY A 188 -21.17 23.87 -11.36
C GLY A 188 -21.59 25.12 -12.12
N ASN A 189 -21.15 26.27 -11.60
CA ASN A 189 -21.46 27.58 -12.18
C ASN A 189 -20.17 28.32 -12.59
N PRO A 190 -19.87 28.49 -13.88
CA PRO A 190 -18.68 29.20 -14.34
C PRO A 190 -18.60 30.67 -13.91
N GLN A 191 -19.72 31.32 -13.56
CA GLN A 191 -19.75 32.71 -13.10
C GLN A 191 -19.57 32.84 -11.57
N ALA A 192 -19.62 31.76 -10.80
CA ALA A 192 -19.40 31.77 -9.37
C ALA A 192 -17.93 32.05 -9.02
N PRO A 193 -17.59 32.40 -7.76
CA PRO A 193 -16.22 32.40 -7.29
C PRO A 193 -15.55 31.04 -7.51
N LEU A 194 -14.28 31.05 -7.89
CA LEU A 194 -13.53 29.82 -8.12
C LEU A 194 -13.52 28.93 -6.88
N LYS A 195 -13.92 27.69 -7.06
CA LYS A 195 -13.74 26.58 -6.14
C LYS A 195 -13.16 25.41 -6.88
N ALA A 196 -11.94 25.00 -6.60
CA ALA A 196 -11.35 23.80 -7.17
C ALA A 196 -10.81 22.91 -6.07
N LEU A 197 -11.13 21.61 -6.13
CA LEU A 197 -10.67 20.60 -5.19
C LEU A 197 -9.33 20.05 -5.63
N ILE A 198 -8.32 20.08 -4.75
CA ILE A 198 -7.05 19.39 -4.95
C ILE A 198 -7.27 17.92 -4.61
N PHE A 199 -7.14 17.01 -5.58
CA PHE A 199 -7.28 15.58 -5.33
C PHE A 199 -5.96 14.81 -5.42
N ASP A 200 -4.91 15.39 -6.05
CA ASP A 200 -3.54 14.85 -6.01
C ASP A 200 -2.51 15.97 -6.17
N SER A 201 -1.27 15.73 -5.73
CA SER A 201 -0.15 16.61 -5.95
C SER A 201 1.17 15.85 -5.87
N TRP A 202 2.18 16.30 -6.63
CA TRP A 202 3.52 15.73 -6.57
C TRP A 202 4.58 16.78 -6.84
N TYR A 203 5.81 16.45 -6.51
CA TYR A 203 6.95 17.29 -6.80
C TYR A 203 7.66 16.83 -8.09
N ASP A 204 7.82 17.76 -9.01
CA ASP A 204 8.62 17.60 -10.22
C ASP A 204 9.89 18.44 -10.09
N SER A 205 11.05 17.85 -10.41
CA SER A 205 12.36 18.53 -10.24
C SER A 205 12.54 19.78 -11.13
N TYR A 206 11.77 19.89 -12.22
CA TYR A 206 11.84 20.99 -13.18
C TYR A 206 10.73 22.01 -12.99
N GLN A 207 9.53 21.56 -12.60
CA GLN A 207 8.32 22.40 -12.52
C GLN A 207 7.93 22.77 -11.08
N GLY A 208 8.60 22.18 -10.07
CA GLY A 208 8.22 22.31 -8.68
C GLY A 208 6.96 21.47 -8.36
N VAL A 209 6.11 21.97 -7.50
CA VAL A 209 4.88 21.27 -7.12
C VAL A 209 3.87 21.37 -8.27
N VAL A 210 3.45 20.22 -8.78
CA VAL A 210 2.34 20.04 -9.72
C VAL A 210 1.11 19.65 -8.92
N VAL A 211 0.02 20.37 -9.08
CA VAL A 211 -1.24 20.16 -8.37
C VAL A 211 -2.30 19.70 -9.36
N LEU A 212 -2.90 18.53 -9.13
CA LEU A 212 -4.09 18.05 -9.83
C LEU A 212 -5.33 18.54 -9.11
N PHE A 213 -6.26 19.10 -9.87
CA PHE A 213 -7.49 19.65 -9.34
C PHE A 213 -8.69 19.42 -10.26
N ARG A 214 -9.86 19.45 -9.64
CA ARG A 214 -11.15 19.54 -10.33
C ARG A 214 -11.80 20.87 -9.99
N ILE A 215 -12.25 21.62 -11.01
CA ILE A 215 -13.02 22.85 -10.82
C ILE A 215 -14.48 22.50 -10.53
N MET A 216 -14.94 22.85 -9.35
CA MET A 216 -16.34 22.70 -8.96
C MET A 216 -17.15 23.90 -9.44
N ASP A 217 -16.66 25.13 -9.20
CA ASP A 217 -17.28 26.38 -9.61
C ASP A 217 -16.21 27.36 -10.13
N GLY A 218 -16.63 28.29 -10.98
CA GLY A 218 -15.78 29.38 -11.48
C GLY A 218 -14.92 29.00 -12.67
N VAL A 219 -13.91 29.81 -12.93
CA VAL A 219 -12.94 29.67 -14.02
C VAL A 219 -11.56 30.01 -13.48
N LEU A 220 -10.56 29.23 -13.85
CA LEU A 220 -9.15 29.44 -13.55
C LEU A 220 -8.38 29.75 -14.83
N ARG A 221 -7.55 30.79 -14.82
CA ARG A 221 -6.73 31.21 -15.96
C ARG A 221 -5.25 31.20 -15.64
N LEU A 222 -4.48 31.04 -16.67
CA LEU A 222 -3.02 31.25 -16.59
C LEU A 222 -2.73 32.69 -16.15
N GLY A 223 -1.86 32.86 -15.14
CA GLY A 223 -1.52 34.14 -14.53
C GLY A 223 -2.46 34.56 -13.38
N ASP A 224 -3.54 33.83 -13.12
CA ASP A 224 -4.41 34.16 -11.98
C ASP A 224 -3.65 34.01 -10.66
N ARG A 225 -3.97 34.88 -9.70
CA ARG A 225 -3.51 34.79 -8.33
C ARG A 225 -4.48 33.95 -7.52
N ILE A 226 -4.05 32.76 -7.18
CA ILE A 226 -4.82 31.80 -6.39
C ILE A 226 -4.49 31.88 -4.90
N ARG A 227 -5.45 31.49 -4.06
CA ARG A 227 -5.29 31.27 -2.63
C ARG A 227 -5.67 29.82 -2.30
N LEU A 228 -4.79 29.15 -1.57
CA LEU A 228 -5.06 27.84 -0.98
C LEU A 228 -5.76 28.05 0.36
N MET A 229 -6.98 27.54 0.54
CA MET A 229 -7.83 27.93 1.66
C MET A 229 -7.35 27.38 3.00
N ALA A 230 -6.76 26.16 3.04
CA ALA A 230 -6.26 25.58 4.28
C ALA A 230 -4.93 26.19 4.76
N SER A 231 -4.01 26.47 3.84
CA SER A 231 -2.72 27.08 4.17
C SER A 231 -2.74 28.61 4.19
N GLU A 232 -3.83 29.23 3.69
CA GLU A 232 -3.99 30.68 3.50
C GLU A 232 -2.90 31.34 2.66
N ARG A 233 -2.15 30.55 1.87
CA ARG A 233 -1.06 31.03 1.03
C ARG A 233 -1.57 31.40 -0.36
N GLU A 234 -0.95 32.44 -0.92
CA GLU A 234 -1.26 32.93 -2.26
C GLU A 234 -0.11 32.65 -3.23
N TYR A 235 -0.47 32.26 -4.45
CA TYR A 235 0.48 31.92 -5.51
C TYR A 235 -0.06 32.40 -6.86
N GLU A 236 0.84 32.66 -7.80
CA GLU A 236 0.50 32.94 -9.19
C GLU A 236 0.58 31.67 -10.02
N VAL A 237 -0.43 31.41 -10.84
CA VAL A 237 -0.46 30.25 -11.73
C VAL A 237 0.47 30.49 -12.91
N VAL A 238 1.62 29.82 -12.91
CA VAL A 238 2.65 29.95 -13.95
C VAL A 238 2.48 28.95 -15.09
N ARG A 239 1.79 27.83 -14.84
CA ARG A 239 1.41 26.84 -15.85
C ARG A 239 0.05 26.26 -15.51
N LEU A 240 -0.78 26.09 -16.52
CA LEU A 240 -2.12 25.52 -16.42
C LEU A 240 -2.32 24.55 -17.59
N GLY A 241 -2.89 23.39 -17.34
CA GLY A 241 -3.08 22.42 -18.42
C GLY A 241 -3.90 21.20 -18.05
N THR A 242 -3.94 20.25 -18.98
CA THR A 242 -4.58 18.93 -18.84
C THR A 242 -3.63 17.85 -19.34
N PHE A 243 -3.87 16.59 -18.98
CA PHE A 243 -3.13 15.46 -19.53
C PHE A 243 -3.95 14.77 -20.64
N SER A 244 -3.35 14.62 -21.85
CA SER A 244 -4.04 14.04 -23.02
C SER A 244 -3.08 13.26 -23.95
N PRO A 245 -2.52 12.10 -23.61
CA PRO A 245 -2.09 11.61 -22.29
C PRO A 245 -0.91 12.41 -21.70
N ASP A 246 -0.13 13.11 -22.54
CA ASP A 246 0.94 14.01 -22.10
C ASP A 246 0.36 15.38 -21.70
N ALA A 247 1.17 16.17 -20.99
CA ALA A 247 0.77 17.49 -20.52
C ALA A 247 0.52 18.44 -21.70
N VAL A 248 -0.71 18.97 -21.78
CA VAL A 248 -1.14 19.96 -22.78
C VAL A 248 -1.48 21.25 -22.05
N ASP A 249 -0.78 22.34 -22.42
CA ASP A 249 -0.99 23.65 -21.80
C ASP A 249 -2.32 24.27 -22.26
N MET A 250 -3.05 24.83 -21.29
CA MET A 250 -4.34 25.49 -21.49
C MET A 250 -4.27 26.94 -21.02
N LYS A 251 -5.06 27.82 -21.62
CA LYS A 251 -5.15 29.22 -21.18
C LYS A 251 -6.14 29.40 -20.04
N GLU A 252 -7.20 28.61 -20.03
CA GLU A 252 -8.24 28.62 -19.02
C GLU A 252 -8.87 27.23 -18.86
N LEU A 253 -9.35 26.94 -17.66
CA LEU A 253 -10.20 25.80 -17.34
C LEU A 253 -11.42 26.31 -16.57
N SER A 254 -12.57 25.69 -16.79
CA SER A 254 -13.89 26.11 -16.29
C SER A 254 -14.49 25.05 -15.36
N ALA A 255 -15.57 25.42 -14.67
CA ALA A 255 -16.37 24.51 -13.85
C ALA A 255 -16.59 23.16 -14.56
N GLY A 256 -16.46 22.06 -13.84
CA GLY A 256 -16.57 20.70 -14.32
C GLY A 256 -15.29 20.11 -14.96
N GLU A 257 -14.29 20.91 -15.25
CA GLU A 257 -13.04 20.42 -15.87
C GLU A 257 -12.02 19.95 -14.84
N VAL A 258 -11.24 18.95 -15.26
CA VAL A 258 -10.10 18.40 -14.50
C VAL A 258 -8.80 18.85 -15.17
N GLY A 259 -7.83 19.30 -14.38
CA GLY A 259 -6.57 19.77 -14.90
C GLY A 259 -5.45 19.78 -13.88
N PHE A 260 -4.30 20.31 -14.30
CA PHE A 260 -3.16 20.54 -13.43
C PHE A 260 -2.72 22.00 -13.47
N LEU A 261 -2.08 22.43 -12.38
CA LEU A 261 -1.38 23.73 -12.35
C LEU A 261 0.00 23.59 -11.69
N CYS A 262 0.89 24.53 -12.06
CA CYS A 262 2.12 24.80 -11.33
C CYS A 262 2.12 26.29 -10.95
N ALA A 263 2.46 26.59 -9.70
CA ALA A 263 2.35 27.93 -9.14
C ALA A 263 3.59 28.31 -8.30
N ASN A 264 4.78 27.83 -8.63
CA ASN A 264 6.03 28.05 -7.89
C ASN A 264 5.91 27.73 -6.38
N ILE A 265 5.09 26.76 -6.03
CA ILE A 265 4.96 26.25 -4.67
C ILE A 265 6.23 25.46 -4.36
N LYS A 266 6.99 25.90 -3.37
CA LYS A 266 8.28 25.28 -3.00
C LYS A 266 8.12 24.17 -1.97
N GLU A 267 7.07 24.22 -1.16
CA GLU A 267 6.81 23.27 -0.09
C GLU A 267 5.47 22.57 -0.36
N LEU A 268 5.52 21.25 -0.53
CA LEU A 268 4.31 20.46 -0.80
C LEU A 268 3.29 20.57 0.32
N GLY A 269 3.73 20.72 1.57
CA GLY A 269 2.88 20.93 2.72
C GLY A 269 1.91 22.12 2.60
N HIS A 270 2.15 23.04 1.64
CA HIS A 270 1.24 24.14 1.34
C HIS A 270 0.10 23.74 0.39
N ALA A 271 0.32 22.79 -0.54
CA ALA A 271 -0.69 22.30 -1.48
C ALA A 271 -1.19 20.90 -1.05
N ARG A 272 -1.86 20.86 0.08
CA ARG A 272 -2.37 19.61 0.65
C ARG A 272 -3.50 19.06 -0.20
N VAL A 273 -3.49 17.75 -0.38
CA VAL A 273 -4.61 17.04 -1.01
C VAL A 273 -5.86 17.20 -0.14
N GLY A 274 -6.99 17.51 -0.76
CA GLY A 274 -8.24 17.87 -0.07
C GLY A 274 -8.40 19.35 0.22
N ASP A 275 -7.38 20.19 -0.06
CA ASP A 275 -7.52 21.66 0.05
C ASP A 275 -8.31 22.23 -1.13
N THR A 276 -8.79 23.43 -0.96
CA THR A 276 -9.56 24.18 -1.96
C THR A 276 -8.74 25.33 -2.52
N ILE A 277 -8.68 25.39 -3.85
CA ILE A 277 -8.12 26.53 -4.58
C ILE A 277 -9.23 27.54 -4.83
N THR A 278 -8.97 28.81 -4.53
CA THR A 278 -9.85 29.92 -4.88
C THR A 278 -9.04 31.10 -5.43
N LEU A 279 -9.69 32.09 -6.05
CA LEU A 279 -9.01 33.32 -6.49
C LEU A 279 -8.75 34.24 -5.29
N ALA A 280 -7.55 34.82 -5.20
CA ALA A 280 -7.20 35.75 -4.15
C ALA A 280 -8.07 37.03 -4.17
N GLU A 281 -8.41 37.52 -5.38
CA GLU A 281 -9.21 38.74 -5.57
C GLU A 281 -10.71 38.52 -5.30
N ARG A 282 -11.21 37.30 -5.52
CA ARG A 282 -12.62 36.93 -5.33
C ARG A 282 -12.73 35.55 -4.67
N PRO A 283 -12.39 35.45 -3.38
CA PRO A 283 -12.35 34.15 -2.69
C PRO A 283 -13.76 33.57 -2.52
N ALA A 284 -13.84 32.24 -2.55
CA ALA A 284 -15.05 31.51 -2.19
C ALA A 284 -15.31 31.61 -0.69
N GLU A 285 -16.57 31.60 -0.27
CA GLU A 285 -16.99 31.74 1.12
C GLU A 285 -16.66 30.51 1.98
N SER A 286 -16.65 29.32 1.38
CA SER A 286 -16.41 28.07 2.09
C SER A 286 -15.58 27.10 1.24
N PRO A 287 -14.71 26.29 1.86
CA PRO A 287 -13.98 25.27 1.14
C PRO A 287 -14.90 24.16 0.64
N VAL A 288 -14.41 23.37 -0.32
CA VAL A 288 -14.98 22.07 -0.66
C VAL A 288 -14.73 21.12 0.51
N PRO A 289 -15.64 20.16 0.84
CA PRO A 289 -15.35 19.12 1.83
C PRO A 289 -14.03 18.40 1.48
N GLY A 290 -13.09 18.43 2.41
CA GLY A 290 -11.78 17.78 2.23
C GLY A 290 -11.82 16.29 2.57
N PHE A 291 -10.65 15.66 2.45
CA PHE A 291 -10.48 14.23 2.79
C PHE A 291 -10.13 14.06 4.27
N LYS A 292 -10.46 12.89 4.82
CA LYS A 292 -9.97 12.48 6.13
C LYS A 292 -8.46 12.25 6.05
N GLU A 293 -7.73 12.68 7.08
CA GLU A 293 -6.31 12.33 7.18
C GLU A 293 -6.16 10.83 7.37
N VAL A 294 -5.30 10.25 6.55
CA VAL A 294 -5.01 8.82 6.62
C VAL A 294 -3.89 8.59 7.63
N GLN A 295 -4.12 7.67 8.55
CA GLN A 295 -3.14 7.29 9.57
C GLN A 295 -2.37 6.06 9.12
N PRO A 296 -1.03 6.06 9.18
CA PRO A 296 -0.27 4.85 8.96
C PRO A 296 -0.65 3.74 9.93
N MET A 297 -0.71 2.51 9.44
CA MET A 297 -1.10 1.34 10.22
C MET A 297 0.05 0.35 10.46
N VAL A 298 1.01 0.32 9.54
CA VAL A 298 2.18 -0.55 9.57
C VAL A 298 3.44 0.29 9.69
N PHE A 299 4.34 -0.11 10.57
CA PHE A 299 5.58 0.62 10.85
C PHE A 299 6.78 -0.29 10.72
N CYS A 300 7.85 0.16 10.06
CA CYS A 300 9.14 -0.50 10.11
C CYS A 300 10.29 0.50 10.20
N GLY A 301 11.44 0.06 10.69
CA GLY A 301 12.67 0.85 10.62
C GLY A 301 13.35 0.61 9.29
N LEU A 302 13.75 1.67 8.59
CA LEU A 302 14.57 1.63 7.39
C LEU A 302 15.97 2.19 7.69
N TYR A 303 16.98 1.38 7.44
CA TYR A 303 18.37 1.73 7.72
C TYR A 303 19.20 1.56 6.45
N PRO A 304 20.15 2.46 6.17
CA PRO A 304 21.04 2.28 5.04
C PRO A 304 22.04 1.15 5.35
N THR A 305 22.42 0.38 4.35
CA THR A 305 23.44 -0.69 4.49
C THR A 305 24.81 -0.10 4.85
N ASP A 306 25.16 1.06 4.27
CA ASP A 306 26.33 1.84 4.63
C ASP A 306 25.90 3.10 5.40
N ALA A 307 26.50 3.34 6.56
CA ALA A 307 26.25 4.53 7.37
C ALA A 307 26.51 5.85 6.63
N ALA A 308 27.37 5.85 5.61
CA ALA A 308 27.62 7.01 4.75
C ALA A 308 26.38 7.43 3.93
N ASP A 309 25.46 6.51 3.66
CA ASP A 309 24.25 6.76 2.87
C ASP A 309 23.08 7.32 3.68
N TYR A 310 23.27 7.63 4.96
CA TYR A 310 22.20 8.18 5.81
C TYR A 310 21.59 9.47 5.24
N GLU A 311 22.41 10.42 4.79
CA GLU A 311 21.92 11.67 4.21
C GLU A 311 21.25 11.45 2.83
N ASN A 312 21.71 10.46 2.04
CA ASN A 312 21.07 10.04 0.80
C ASN A 312 19.68 9.45 1.08
N LEU A 313 19.59 8.56 2.07
CA LEU A 313 18.31 7.98 2.50
C LEU A 313 17.35 9.07 2.97
N LYS A 314 17.81 10.02 3.80
CA LYS A 314 16.98 11.14 4.26
C LYS A 314 16.42 11.94 3.10
N SER A 315 17.28 12.34 2.14
CA SER A 315 16.84 13.09 0.95
C SER A 315 15.86 12.30 0.08
N ALA A 316 16.04 10.96 -0.03
CA ALA A 316 15.14 10.10 -0.77
C ALA A 316 13.76 10.01 -0.09
N LEU A 317 13.73 9.84 1.24
CA LEU A 317 12.49 9.81 2.03
C LEU A 317 11.73 11.15 1.95
N GLU A 318 12.43 12.28 2.02
CA GLU A 318 11.84 13.61 1.83
C GLU A 318 11.15 13.71 0.46
N LYS A 319 11.82 13.28 -0.62
CA LYS A 319 11.26 13.31 -1.97
C LYS A 319 10.09 12.35 -2.14
N LEU A 320 10.15 11.16 -1.54
CA LEU A 320 9.02 10.21 -1.56
C LEU A 320 7.81 10.75 -0.82
N GLN A 321 7.99 11.32 0.38
CA GLN A 321 6.91 11.92 1.16
C GLN A 321 6.23 13.07 0.39
N LEU A 322 6.97 13.80 -0.42
CA LEU A 322 6.40 14.82 -1.31
C LEU A 322 5.43 14.23 -2.35
N ASN A 323 5.63 12.97 -2.74
CA ASN A 323 4.83 12.29 -3.76
C ASN A 323 3.81 11.30 -3.19
N ASP A 324 3.87 11.07 -1.88
CA ASP A 324 3.00 10.14 -1.17
C ASP A 324 2.65 10.68 0.22
N ALA A 325 1.48 11.29 0.33
CA ALA A 325 1.01 11.93 1.57
C ALA A 325 0.60 10.91 2.66
N ALA A 326 0.49 9.63 2.33
CA ALA A 326 0.18 8.57 3.28
C ALA A 326 1.42 7.99 3.95
N PHE A 327 2.61 8.31 3.41
CA PHE A 327 3.89 7.90 3.95
C PHE A 327 4.37 8.89 5.03
N SER A 328 4.80 8.36 6.17
CA SER A 328 5.41 9.15 7.25
C SER A 328 6.75 8.56 7.66
N TYR A 329 7.67 9.41 8.12
CA TYR A 329 8.94 8.96 8.65
C TYR A 329 9.46 9.87 9.78
N GLU A 330 10.19 9.28 10.71
CA GLU A 330 10.85 9.96 11.82
C GLU A 330 12.27 9.42 11.99
N PRO A 331 13.27 10.22 12.39
CA PRO A 331 14.60 9.73 12.70
C PRO A 331 14.57 8.67 13.80
N GLU A 332 15.28 7.59 13.58
CA GLU A 332 15.41 6.49 14.56
C GLU A 332 16.86 6.05 14.68
N THR A 333 17.22 5.55 15.86
CA THR A 333 18.56 5.00 16.11
C THR A 333 18.44 3.59 16.67
N SER A 334 19.11 2.64 16.04
CA SER A 334 19.27 1.27 16.49
C SER A 334 20.68 1.04 17.01
N GLN A 335 20.82 0.29 18.09
CA GLN A 335 22.15 -0.10 18.59
C GLN A 335 22.86 -1.06 17.63
N ALA A 336 22.09 -1.86 16.89
CA ALA A 336 22.61 -2.84 15.94
C ALA A 336 22.88 -2.24 14.56
N LEU A 337 22.03 -1.32 14.07
CA LEU A 337 22.02 -0.82 12.70
C LEU A 337 22.49 0.63 12.56
N GLY A 338 22.65 1.36 13.68
CA GLY A 338 23.04 2.77 13.67
C GLY A 338 21.86 3.72 13.40
N PHE A 339 22.11 4.76 12.63
CA PHE A 339 21.10 5.78 12.31
C PHE A 339 20.24 5.36 11.13
N GLY A 340 18.94 5.56 11.24
CA GLY A 340 17.95 5.27 10.23
C GLY A 340 16.66 6.05 10.46
N PHE A 341 15.55 5.53 9.94
CA PHE A 341 14.25 6.17 10.05
C PHE A 341 13.16 5.16 10.40
N ARG A 342 12.29 5.53 11.31
CA ARG A 342 11.03 4.84 11.56
C ARG A 342 10.01 5.33 10.55
N CYS A 343 9.52 4.43 9.71
CA CYS A 343 8.61 4.73 8.62
C CYS A 343 7.23 4.13 8.88
N GLY A 344 6.18 4.88 8.55
CA GLY A 344 4.79 4.47 8.65
C GLY A 344 4.14 4.33 7.28
N PHE A 345 3.37 3.26 7.08
CA PHE A 345 2.77 2.83 5.82
C PHE A 345 1.30 2.45 6.02
N LEU A 346 0.52 2.47 4.94
CA LEU A 346 -0.89 2.05 4.96
C LEU A 346 -1.05 0.55 5.18
N GLY A 347 -0.19 -0.24 4.54
CA GLY A 347 -0.18 -1.69 4.61
C GLY A 347 1.15 -2.27 4.15
N LEU A 348 1.21 -3.60 3.99
CA LEU A 348 2.44 -4.28 3.55
C LEU A 348 2.82 -3.98 2.12
N LEU A 349 1.87 -4.01 1.21
CA LEU A 349 2.14 -3.72 -0.20
C LEU A 349 2.66 -2.30 -0.37
N HIS A 350 2.09 -1.34 0.36
CA HIS A 350 2.59 0.03 0.37
C HIS A 350 4.04 0.09 0.89
N MET A 351 4.36 -0.63 1.97
CA MET A 351 5.73 -0.72 2.50
C MET A 351 6.71 -1.28 1.47
N GLU A 352 6.37 -2.40 0.82
CA GLU A 352 7.21 -3.02 -0.21
C GLU A 352 7.47 -2.09 -1.39
N ILE A 353 6.42 -1.40 -1.86
CA ILE A 353 6.53 -0.45 -2.96
C ILE A 353 7.47 0.70 -2.61
N ILE A 354 7.34 1.27 -1.41
CA ILE A 354 8.24 2.34 -0.95
C ILE A 354 9.68 1.85 -0.86
N GLN A 355 9.93 0.64 -0.35
CA GLN A 355 11.27 0.04 -0.30
C GLN A 355 11.86 -0.14 -1.70
N GLU A 356 11.11 -0.75 -2.63
CA GLU A 356 11.58 -0.93 -4.00
C GLU A 356 11.83 0.40 -4.72
N ARG A 357 11.03 1.42 -4.46
CA ARG A 357 11.25 2.76 -5.00
C ARG A 357 12.53 3.39 -4.46
N LEU A 358 12.79 3.26 -3.15
CA LEU A 358 14.04 3.73 -2.54
C LEU A 358 15.27 3.06 -3.17
N GLU A 359 15.21 1.76 -3.41
CA GLU A 359 16.29 0.99 -4.02
C GLU A 359 16.49 1.32 -5.50
N ARG A 360 15.40 1.40 -6.28
CA ARG A 360 15.47 1.55 -7.75
C ARG A 360 15.60 3.02 -8.20
N GLU A 361 14.78 3.93 -7.64
CA GLU A 361 14.75 5.33 -8.07
C GLU A 361 15.89 6.15 -7.45
N PHE A 362 16.24 5.82 -6.18
CA PHE A 362 17.24 6.58 -5.42
C PHE A 362 18.55 5.83 -5.19
N GLN A 363 18.63 4.55 -5.60
CA GLN A 363 19.83 3.70 -5.49
C GLN A 363 20.35 3.59 -4.05
N VAL A 364 19.48 3.53 -3.06
CA VAL A 364 19.81 3.38 -1.65
C VAL A 364 19.56 1.92 -1.26
N GLU A 365 20.64 1.20 -0.91
CA GLU A 365 20.53 -0.14 -0.35
C GLU A 365 20.04 -0.10 1.10
N LEU A 366 18.98 -0.84 1.42
CA LEU A 366 18.25 -0.73 2.68
C LEU A 366 18.25 -2.03 3.48
N ILE A 367 18.24 -1.87 4.79
CA ILE A 367 17.86 -2.90 5.75
C ILE A 367 16.52 -2.50 6.36
N ALA A 368 15.49 -3.31 6.15
CA ALA A 368 14.19 -3.14 6.79
C ALA A 368 14.07 -4.02 8.03
N THR A 369 13.56 -3.46 9.13
CA THR A 369 13.19 -4.25 10.31
C THR A 369 11.84 -4.91 10.12
N ALA A 370 11.51 -5.88 10.97
CA ALA A 370 10.19 -6.51 10.95
C ALA A 370 9.08 -5.47 11.09
N PRO A 371 8.02 -5.51 10.23
CA PRO A 371 6.90 -4.61 10.35
C PRO A 371 6.19 -4.81 11.69
N SER A 372 5.72 -3.72 12.26
CA SER A 372 4.96 -3.70 13.52
C SER A 372 3.72 -2.83 13.37
N VAL A 373 2.75 -3.08 14.22
CA VAL A 373 1.55 -2.26 14.35
C VAL A 373 1.69 -1.32 15.55
N ILE A 374 0.78 -0.36 15.70
CA ILE A 374 0.73 0.49 16.88
C ILE A 374 0.06 -0.27 18.02
N TYR A 375 0.74 -0.37 19.16
CA TYR A 375 0.20 -0.89 20.41
C TYR A 375 -0.11 0.25 21.38
N LYS A 376 -1.13 0.07 22.22
CA LYS A 376 -1.40 0.96 23.35
C LYS A 376 -1.02 0.25 24.64
N VAL A 377 -0.38 0.99 25.54
CA VAL A 377 0.16 0.46 26.79
C VAL A 377 -0.30 1.33 27.93
N ASP A 378 -1.10 0.78 28.82
CA ASP A 378 -1.41 1.43 30.08
C ASP A 378 -0.32 1.11 31.10
N THR A 379 0.25 2.15 31.66
CA THR A 379 1.31 2.04 32.65
C THR A 379 0.74 2.09 34.08
N THR A 380 1.49 1.54 35.03
CA THR A 380 1.08 1.50 36.45
C THR A 380 0.96 2.90 37.08
N ASP A 381 1.53 3.95 36.48
CA ASP A 381 1.41 5.36 36.86
C ASP A 381 0.20 6.05 36.19
N GLY A 382 -0.66 5.29 35.50
CA GLY A 382 -1.94 5.79 34.93
C GLY A 382 -1.81 6.52 33.60
N LYS A 383 -0.69 6.38 32.88
CA LYS A 383 -0.50 6.96 31.55
C LYS A 383 -0.72 5.90 30.49
N THR A 384 -1.35 6.29 29.38
CA THR A 384 -1.44 5.48 28.17
C THR A 384 -0.35 5.92 27.19
N LEU A 385 0.52 4.99 26.81
CA LEU A 385 1.58 5.18 25.83
C LEU A 385 1.21 4.53 24.51
N THR A 386 1.59 5.15 23.41
CA THR A 386 1.48 4.60 22.06
C THR A 386 2.85 4.06 21.65
N ILE A 387 2.94 2.78 21.31
CA ILE A 387 4.18 2.08 21.01
C ILE A 387 4.12 1.57 19.56
N ASP A 388 4.96 2.12 18.73
CA ASP A 388 5.16 1.75 17.33
C ASP A 388 6.39 0.86 17.10
N ASN A 389 7.34 0.89 18.04
CA ASN A 389 8.59 0.14 18.02
C ASN A 389 8.70 -0.76 19.26
N PRO A 390 8.93 -2.09 19.09
CA PRO A 390 9.12 -3.01 20.22
C PRO A 390 10.21 -2.61 21.20
N SER A 391 11.26 -1.91 20.76
CA SER A 391 12.35 -1.45 21.64
C SER A 391 11.91 -0.37 22.64
N LYS A 392 10.84 0.40 22.31
CA LYS A 392 10.26 1.43 23.17
C LYS A 392 9.31 0.88 24.24
N LEU A 393 9.02 -0.44 24.23
CA LEU A 393 8.10 -1.04 25.21
C LEU A 393 8.68 -0.89 26.63
N PRO A 394 7.92 -0.35 27.61
CA PRO A 394 8.34 -0.23 28.98
C PRO A 394 8.66 -1.59 29.63
N ASP A 395 9.41 -1.54 30.75
CA ASP A 395 9.65 -2.73 31.58
C ASP A 395 8.31 -3.38 31.97
N PRO A 396 8.17 -4.71 31.89
CA PRO A 396 6.94 -5.42 32.24
C PRO A 396 6.36 -5.06 33.62
N ALA A 397 7.22 -4.71 34.59
CA ALA A 397 6.78 -4.28 35.92
C ALA A 397 6.04 -2.94 35.93
N LYS A 398 6.19 -2.12 34.89
CA LYS A 398 5.53 -0.81 34.73
C LYS A 398 4.29 -0.87 33.85
N ILE A 399 3.96 -2.03 33.30
CA ILE A 399 2.82 -2.23 32.41
C ILE A 399 1.63 -2.74 33.22
N SER A 400 0.50 -2.05 33.12
CA SER A 400 -0.78 -2.47 33.69
C SER A 400 -1.58 -3.31 32.68
N ALA A 401 -1.70 -2.82 31.43
CA ALA A 401 -2.40 -3.49 30.35
C ALA A 401 -1.73 -3.20 29.00
N LEU A 402 -1.83 -4.15 28.07
CA LEU A 402 -1.38 -4.02 26.68
C LEU A 402 -2.56 -4.23 25.73
N TYR A 403 -2.71 -3.34 24.77
CA TYR A 403 -3.78 -3.38 23.78
C TYR A 403 -3.18 -3.48 22.38
N GLU A 404 -3.76 -4.37 21.58
CA GLU A 404 -3.45 -4.52 20.16
C GLU A 404 -4.61 -4.06 19.28
N PRO A 405 -4.33 -3.51 18.07
CA PRO A 405 -5.37 -3.12 17.14
C PRO A 405 -6.04 -4.34 16.53
N TYR A 406 -7.36 -4.28 16.42
CA TYR A 406 -8.20 -5.27 15.74
C TYR A 406 -8.74 -4.71 14.44
N VAL A 407 -8.94 -5.59 13.48
CA VAL A 407 -9.62 -5.30 12.22
C VAL A 407 -10.81 -6.22 12.06
N LYS A 408 -11.87 -5.72 11.43
CA LYS A 408 -12.93 -6.52 10.86
C LYS A 408 -12.52 -6.88 9.45
N MET A 409 -12.56 -8.16 9.12
CA MET A 409 -12.16 -8.69 7.82
C MET A 409 -13.30 -9.46 7.20
N ASP A 410 -13.67 -9.11 5.98
CA ASP A 410 -14.61 -9.82 5.15
C ASP A 410 -13.86 -10.63 4.09
N ILE A 411 -14.03 -11.95 4.14
CA ILE A 411 -13.35 -12.91 3.26
C ILE A 411 -14.37 -13.53 2.33
N HIS A 412 -14.18 -13.35 1.02
CA HIS A 412 -15.00 -13.94 -0.03
C HIS A 412 -14.30 -15.19 -0.55
N VAL A 413 -14.98 -16.32 -0.52
CA VAL A 413 -14.35 -17.59 -0.85
C VAL A 413 -15.38 -18.58 -1.43
N PRO A 414 -14.98 -19.43 -2.42
CA PRO A 414 -15.80 -20.55 -2.85
C PRO A 414 -16.05 -21.54 -1.70
N ASN A 415 -17.27 -22.11 -1.67
CA ASN A 415 -17.72 -22.98 -0.59
C ASN A 415 -16.75 -24.16 -0.29
N GLU A 416 -16.07 -24.68 -1.29
CA GLU A 416 -15.09 -25.78 -1.15
C GLU A 416 -13.86 -25.41 -0.29
N PHE A 417 -13.49 -24.13 -0.18
CA PHE A 417 -12.31 -23.67 0.56
C PHE A 417 -12.64 -23.06 1.94
N VAL A 418 -13.91 -23.01 2.35
CA VAL A 418 -14.33 -22.45 3.64
C VAL A 418 -13.57 -23.06 4.82
N GLY A 419 -13.34 -24.39 4.79
CA GLY A 419 -12.58 -25.07 5.84
C GLY A 419 -11.13 -24.60 5.96
N ASN A 420 -10.49 -24.25 4.85
CA ASN A 420 -9.12 -23.72 4.85
C ASN A 420 -9.07 -22.32 5.46
N VAL A 421 -10.09 -21.49 5.15
CA VAL A 421 -10.24 -20.15 5.72
C VAL A 421 -10.44 -20.22 7.23
N PHE A 422 -11.32 -21.10 7.70
CA PHE A 422 -11.55 -21.29 9.14
C PHE A 422 -10.25 -21.64 9.87
N LYS A 423 -9.52 -22.64 9.35
CA LYS A 423 -8.24 -23.05 9.94
C LYS A 423 -7.24 -21.90 10.00
N LEU A 424 -7.10 -21.14 8.92
CA LEU A 424 -6.19 -19.98 8.85
C LEU A 424 -6.58 -18.92 9.88
N CYS A 425 -7.86 -18.54 9.94
CA CYS A 425 -8.34 -17.52 10.86
C CYS A 425 -8.21 -17.96 12.33
N GLU A 426 -8.46 -19.23 12.67
CA GLU A 426 -8.24 -19.76 14.02
C GLU A 426 -6.77 -19.73 14.41
N GLU A 427 -5.85 -20.13 13.52
CA GLU A 427 -4.40 -20.02 13.74
C GLU A 427 -3.95 -18.57 13.99
N LYS A 428 -4.63 -17.61 13.39
CA LYS A 428 -4.39 -16.16 13.53
C LYS A 428 -5.23 -15.50 14.63
N ARG A 429 -5.79 -16.26 15.56
CA ARG A 429 -6.60 -15.78 16.70
C ARG A 429 -7.88 -15.04 16.29
N GLY A 430 -8.42 -15.35 15.13
CA GLY A 430 -9.63 -14.72 14.60
C GLY A 430 -10.88 -15.12 15.38
N ILE A 431 -11.80 -14.16 15.51
CA ILE A 431 -13.11 -14.34 16.10
C ILE A 431 -14.14 -14.26 14.99
N GLN A 432 -14.77 -15.38 14.64
CA GLN A 432 -15.82 -15.39 13.62
C GLN A 432 -17.04 -14.62 14.12
N LYS A 433 -17.55 -13.70 13.30
CA LYS A 433 -18.75 -12.89 13.60
C LYS A 433 -19.95 -13.31 12.77
N ASN A 434 -19.75 -13.46 11.49
CA ASN A 434 -20.82 -13.79 10.56
C ASN A 434 -20.35 -14.73 9.46
N MET A 435 -21.29 -15.40 8.84
CA MET A 435 -21.10 -16.19 7.64
C MET A 435 -22.39 -16.13 6.84
N GLY A 436 -22.29 -15.69 5.60
CA GLY A 436 -23.40 -15.58 4.66
C GLY A 436 -23.06 -16.20 3.32
N TYR A 437 -24.09 -16.58 2.56
CA TYR A 437 -23.92 -17.03 1.18
C TYR A 437 -24.23 -15.85 0.26
N LEU A 438 -23.25 -15.45 -0.55
CA LEU A 438 -23.45 -14.48 -1.63
C LEU A 438 -24.18 -15.12 -2.80
N THR A 439 -23.80 -16.37 -3.12
CA THR A 439 -24.42 -17.22 -4.12
C THR A 439 -24.41 -18.68 -3.64
N GLN A 440 -25.00 -19.60 -4.39
CA GLN A 440 -24.97 -21.03 -4.04
C GLN A 440 -23.55 -21.59 -3.87
N ASN A 441 -22.55 -20.99 -4.52
CA ASN A 441 -21.16 -21.48 -4.54
C ASN A 441 -20.17 -20.53 -3.85
N ARG A 442 -20.56 -19.33 -3.42
CA ARG A 442 -19.70 -18.33 -2.78
C ARG A 442 -20.21 -17.93 -1.41
N VAL A 443 -19.27 -17.83 -0.49
CA VAL A 443 -19.52 -17.51 0.92
C VAL A 443 -18.74 -16.25 1.28
N ILE A 444 -19.36 -15.36 2.04
CA ILE A 444 -18.70 -14.29 2.75
C ILE A 444 -18.55 -14.68 4.21
N ILE A 445 -17.36 -14.55 4.77
CA ILE A 445 -17.07 -14.88 6.15
C ILE A 445 -16.46 -13.65 6.80
N THR A 446 -17.13 -13.14 7.83
CA THR A 446 -16.65 -11.97 8.59
C THR A 446 -15.92 -12.43 9.84
N TYR A 447 -14.69 -12.02 9.98
CA TYR A 447 -13.84 -12.22 11.15
C TYR A 447 -13.41 -10.90 11.78
N GLU A 448 -13.20 -10.91 13.09
CA GLU A 448 -12.38 -9.91 13.77
C GLU A 448 -11.04 -10.53 14.12
N LEU A 449 -9.96 -9.91 13.65
CA LEU A 449 -8.60 -10.43 13.81
C LEU A 449 -7.67 -9.36 14.39
N PRO A 450 -6.70 -9.76 15.22
CA PRO A 450 -5.61 -8.85 15.59
C PRO A 450 -4.81 -8.46 14.35
N PHE A 451 -4.64 -7.16 14.13
CA PHE A 451 -4.00 -6.67 12.92
C PHE A 451 -2.54 -7.16 12.77
N ALA A 452 -1.82 -7.27 13.89
CA ALA A 452 -0.46 -7.82 13.90
C ALA A 452 -0.34 -9.24 13.31
N GLU A 453 -1.40 -10.05 13.39
CA GLU A 453 -1.42 -11.42 12.86
C GLU A 453 -1.65 -11.48 11.34
N ILE A 454 -2.13 -10.38 10.77
CA ILE A 454 -2.47 -10.27 9.34
C ILE A 454 -1.28 -9.75 8.54
N VAL A 455 -0.53 -8.80 9.13
CA VAL A 455 0.52 -8.01 8.47
C VAL A 455 1.63 -8.86 7.85
N TYR A 456 1.88 -10.10 8.26
CA TYR A 456 3.03 -10.86 7.75
C TYR A 456 2.71 -11.77 6.56
N ASP A 457 1.89 -12.79 6.75
CA ASP A 457 1.74 -13.90 5.79
C ASP A 457 0.29 -14.27 5.50
N PHE A 458 -0.66 -13.53 6.06
CA PHE A 458 -2.08 -13.91 6.00
C PHE A 458 -2.60 -13.94 4.56
N PHE A 459 -2.30 -12.90 3.77
CA PHE A 459 -2.77 -12.79 2.38
C PHE A 459 -2.22 -13.93 1.52
N ASP A 460 -0.92 -14.20 1.61
CA ASP A 460 -0.28 -15.25 0.82
C ASP A 460 -0.79 -16.63 1.20
N ARG A 461 -0.98 -16.87 2.50
CA ARG A 461 -1.57 -18.12 2.99
C ARG A 461 -3.05 -18.27 2.62
N LEU A 462 -3.79 -17.18 2.61
CA LEU A 462 -5.18 -17.17 2.12
C LEU A 462 -5.23 -17.53 0.64
N LYS A 463 -4.43 -16.86 -0.18
CA LYS A 463 -4.34 -17.12 -1.63
C LYS A 463 -3.86 -18.54 -1.93
N SER A 464 -2.78 -18.99 -1.32
CA SER A 464 -2.26 -20.34 -1.54
C SER A 464 -3.23 -21.44 -1.07
N GLY A 465 -3.85 -21.24 0.11
CA GLY A 465 -4.83 -22.19 0.68
C GLY A 465 -6.13 -22.28 -0.10
N THR A 466 -6.44 -21.30 -0.94
CA THR A 466 -7.66 -21.25 -1.76
C THR A 466 -7.38 -21.25 -3.25
N ARG A 467 -6.17 -21.62 -3.68
CA ARG A 467 -5.74 -21.62 -5.09
C ARG A 467 -5.94 -20.29 -5.82
N GLY A 468 -5.84 -19.18 -5.09
CA GLY A 468 -6.05 -17.84 -5.62
C GLY A 468 -7.50 -17.36 -5.66
N TYR A 469 -8.48 -18.20 -5.28
CA TYR A 469 -9.90 -17.86 -5.40
C TYR A 469 -10.47 -17.02 -4.26
N ALA A 470 -9.80 -16.93 -3.11
CA ALA A 470 -10.28 -16.06 -2.03
C ALA A 470 -9.80 -14.63 -2.22
N SER A 471 -10.68 -13.69 -1.91
CA SER A 471 -10.35 -12.28 -1.74
C SER A 471 -10.72 -11.83 -0.33
N MET A 472 -10.10 -10.78 0.13
CA MET A 472 -10.38 -10.19 1.44
C MET A 472 -10.37 -8.67 1.36
N ASP A 473 -11.15 -8.08 2.25
CA ASP A 473 -11.08 -6.66 2.58
C ASP A 473 -11.11 -6.51 4.10
N TYR A 474 -10.52 -5.43 4.64
CA TYR A 474 -10.51 -5.22 6.08
C TYR A 474 -10.61 -3.75 6.45
N GLU A 475 -11.22 -3.49 7.60
CA GLU A 475 -11.34 -2.17 8.19
C GLU A 475 -10.87 -2.18 9.66
N PRO A 476 -10.11 -1.16 10.10
CA PRO A 476 -9.76 -1.02 11.52
C PRO A 476 -11.02 -0.82 12.38
N ILE A 477 -11.07 -1.48 13.55
CA ILE A 477 -12.21 -1.31 14.46
C ILE A 477 -11.78 -0.69 15.79
N ASP A 478 -11.20 -1.48 16.69
CA ASP A 478 -10.89 -1.07 18.06
C ASP A 478 -9.53 -1.61 18.53
N TYR A 479 -9.16 -1.21 19.74
CA TYR A 479 -8.02 -1.77 20.45
C TYR A 479 -8.53 -2.68 21.56
N ARG A 480 -7.96 -3.88 21.68
CA ARG A 480 -8.37 -4.87 22.69
C ARG A 480 -7.19 -5.28 23.56
N GLU A 481 -7.47 -5.45 24.83
CA GLU A 481 -6.49 -5.98 25.76
C GLU A 481 -6.06 -7.39 25.35
N SER A 482 -4.74 -7.63 25.37
CA SER A 482 -4.17 -8.91 24.93
C SER A 482 -2.90 -9.26 25.73
N LYS A 483 -2.67 -10.56 25.87
CA LYS A 483 -1.50 -11.10 26.58
C LYS A 483 -0.26 -11.05 25.69
N LEU A 484 0.21 -9.85 25.39
CA LEU A 484 1.39 -9.62 24.56
C LEU A 484 2.66 -9.64 25.39
N VAL A 485 3.75 -10.06 24.74
CA VAL A 485 5.10 -10.08 25.33
C VAL A 485 6.10 -9.58 24.30
N LYS A 486 7.11 -8.87 24.76
CA LYS A 486 8.28 -8.53 23.95
C LYS A 486 9.18 -9.76 23.88
N LEU A 487 9.51 -10.15 22.66
CA LEU A 487 10.47 -11.20 22.36
C LEU A 487 11.76 -10.55 21.86
N ASP A 488 12.82 -10.68 22.64
CA ASP A 488 14.15 -10.19 22.30
C ASP A 488 15.01 -11.32 21.69
N ILE A 489 15.76 -11.00 20.66
CA ILE A 489 16.80 -11.88 20.11
C ILE A 489 18.15 -11.44 20.63
N LEU A 490 18.85 -12.37 21.27
CA LEU A 490 20.17 -12.14 21.83
C LEU A 490 21.22 -12.88 21.01
N LEU A 491 22.30 -12.21 20.64
CA LEU A 491 23.47 -12.81 20.02
C LEU A 491 24.63 -12.78 21.00
N ASN A 492 25.10 -13.96 21.40
CA ASN A 492 26.12 -14.13 22.44
C ASN A 492 25.77 -13.49 23.80
N GLY A 493 24.47 -13.21 24.02
CA GLY A 493 23.99 -12.57 25.25
C GLY A 493 23.62 -11.09 25.07
N ASP A 494 24.03 -10.46 23.97
CA ASP A 494 23.72 -9.06 23.67
C ASP A 494 22.42 -8.95 22.87
N PRO A 495 21.47 -8.11 23.28
CA PRO A 495 20.20 -7.94 22.56
C PRO A 495 20.40 -7.21 21.23
N VAL A 496 19.69 -7.68 20.20
CA VAL A 496 19.60 -7.03 18.89
C VAL A 496 18.24 -6.36 18.78
N ASP A 497 18.20 -5.07 19.02
CA ASP A 497 16.97 -4.27 19.07
C ASP A 497 16.17 -4.32 17.77
N ALA A 498 16.84 -4.34 16.63
CA ALA A 498 16.22 -4.43 15.29
C ALA A 498 15.51 -5.77 15.01
N LEU A 499 15.79 -6.81 15.80
CA LEU A 499 15.13 -8.13 15.72
C LEU A 499 14.10 -8.35 16.83
N ALA A 500 13.85 -7.35 17.67
CA ALA A 500 12.84 -7.44 18.72
C ALA A 500 11.43 -7.34 18.12
N VAL A 501 10.51 -8.18 18.61
CA VAL A 501 9.11 -8.18 18.16
C VAL A 501 8.16 -8.27 19.36
N ILE A 502 6.93 -7.77 19.19
CA ILE A 502 5.84 -7.95 20.15
C ILE A 502 4.93 -9.05 19.60
N VAL A 503 4.75 -10.11 20.38
CA VAL A 503 3.96 -11.28 19.99
C VAL A 503 3.03 -11.73 21.10
N HIS A 504 1.97 -12.47 20.76
CA HIS A 504 1.12 -13.08 21.77
C HIS A 504 1.89 -14.13 22.58
N LYS A 505 1.67 -14.16 23.88
CA LYS A 505 2.41 -15.03 24.83
C LYS A 505 2.40 -16.50 24.42
N ASP A 506 1.26 -16.99 23.92
CA ASP A 506 1.10 -18.41 23.55
C ASP A 506 1.90 -18.77 22.28
N LYS A 507 2.17 -17.81 21.41
CA LYS A 507 2.96 -17.98 20.18
C LYS A 507 4.46 -17.68 20.37
N ALA A 508 4.83 -17.03 21.47
CA ALA A 508 6.21 -16.54 21.68
C ALA A 508 7.26 -17.65 21.57
N TYR A 509 6.97 -18.86 22.09
CA TYR A 509 7.91 -19.97 22.01
C TYR A 509 8.10 -20.49 20.57
N SER A 510 7.01 -20.77 19.87
CA SER A 510 7.06 -21.28 18.49
C SER A 510 7.72 -20.28 17.55
N TYR A 511 7.33 -19.00 17.64
CA TYR A 511 7.92 -17.91 16.87
C TYR A 511 9.41 -17.73 17.16
N GLY A 512 9.79 -17.62 18.44
CA GLY A 512 11.19 -17.44 18.85
C GLY A 512 12.09 -18.60 18.43
N ARG A 513 11.58 -19.84 18.46
CA ARG A 513 12.29 -21.01 17.97
C ARG A 513 12.48 -21.00 16.46
N ALA A 514 11.41 -20.69 15.70
CA ALA A 514 11.47 -20.61 14.24
C ALA A 514 12.45 -19.52 13.79
N LEU A 515 12.38 -18.33 14.40
CA LEU A 515 13.30 -17.23 14.12
C LEU A 515 14.75 -17.60 14.44
N ALA A 516 15.03 -18.23 15.60
CA ALA A 516 16.36 -18.66 15.95
C ALA A 516 16.93 -19.70 14.98
N LEU A 517 16.10 -20.61 14.47
CA LEU A 517 16.49 -21.60 13.44
C LEU A 517 16.79 -20.93 12.09
N LYS A 518 15.96 -19.98 11.65
CA LYS A 518 16.21 -19.21 10.41
C LYS A 518 17.51 -18.41 10.53
N LEU A 519 17.69 -17.67 11.60
CA LEU A 519 18.92 -16.91 11.87
C LEU A 519 20.17 -17.82 11.88
N LYS A 520 20.07 -19.03 12.42
CA LYS A 520 21.18 -20.00 12.39
C LYS A 520 21.56 -20.42 10.97
N ARG A 521 20.60 -20.49 10.05
CA ARG A 521 20.85 -20.83 8.64
C ARG A 521 21.46 -19.65 7.88
N THR A 522 21.05 -18.44 8.23
CA THR A 522 21.41 -17.19 7.53
C THR A 522 22.73 -16.60 8.02
N ILE A 523 22.99 -16.63 9.35
CA ILE A 523 24.21 -16.08 9.92
C ILE A 523 25.41 -16.95 9.52
N PRO A 524 26.43 -16.38 8.82
CA PRO A 524 27.60 -17.15 8.39
C PRO A 524 28.44 -17.59 9.59
N ARG A 525 29.13 -18.71 9.43
CA ARG A 525 30.08 -19.18 10.44
C ARG A 525 31.21 -18.17 10.62
N GLN A 526 31.43 -17.75 11.84
CA GLN A 526 32.51 -16.84 12.23
C GLN A 526 33.66 -17.57 12.92
N LEU A 527 34.73 -16.85 13.26
CA LEU A 527 35.89 -17.41 13.94
C LEU A 527 35.57 -17.89 15.36
N PHE A 528 34.43 -17.49 15.91
CA PHE A 528 33.92 -17.90 17.22
C PHE A 528 32.49 -18.43 17.09
N GLU A 529 32.01 -19.09 18.12
CA GLU A 529 30.65 -19.62 18.20
C GLU A 529 29.65 -18.48 18.45
N VAL A 530 28.58 -18.41 17.66
CA VAL A 530 27.50 -17.45 17.83
C VAL A 530 26.30 -18.17 18.45
N ALA A 531 25.98 -17.82 19.70
CA ALA A 531 24.75 -18.27 20.36
C ALA A 531 23.60 -17.33 20.02
N ILE A 532 22.56 -17.87 19.41
CA ILE A 532 21.31 -17.18 19.07
C ILE A 532 20.31 -17.58 20.14
N GLN A 533 19.74 -16.62 20.85
CA GLN A 533 18.79 -16.88 21.93
C GLN A 533 17.54 -16.01 21.74
N ALA A 534 16.38 -16.63 21.87
CA ALA A 534 15.11 -15.89 21.95
C ALA A 534 14.73 -15.81 23.45
N ALA A 535 14.41 -14.60 23.93
CA ALA A 535 14.15 -14.36 25.36
C ALA A 535 12.91 -13.46 25.55
N ILE A 536 12.21 -13.70 26.66
CA ILE A 536 11.14 -12.83 27.18
C ILE A 536 11.68 -12.26 28.50
N GLY A 537 12.02 -10.97 28.49
CA GLY A 537 12.75 -10.36 29.59
C GLY A 537 14.07 -11.10 29.86
N GLN A 538 14.27 -11.62 31.07
CA GLN A 538 15.47 -12.36 31.42
C GLN A 538 15.40 -13.86 31.09
N LYS A 539 14.23 -14.37 30.69
CA LYS A 539 14.03 -15.81 30.47
C LYS A 539 14.28 -16.18 29.01
N VAL A 540 15.34 -16.94 28.77
CA VAL A 540 15.60 -17.54 27.45
C VAL A 540 14.62 -18.69 27.22
N ILE A 541 13.85 -18.61 26.11
CA ILE A 541 12.82 -19.59 25.74
C ILE A 541 13.28 -20.52 24.61
N ALA A 542 14.16 -20.06 23.73
CA ALA A 542 14.75 -20.87 22.68
C ALA A 542 16.22 -20.50 22.47
N ARG A 543 17.02 -21.47 22.03
CA ARG A 543 18.46 -21.29 21.81
C ARG A 543 18.92 -22.14 20.64
N GLU A 544 19.66 -21.52 19.73
CA GLU A 544 20.36 -22.15 18.63
C GLU A 544 21.82 -21.69 18.62
N THR A 545 22.68 -22.39 17.89
CA THR A 545 24.10 -22.08 17.87
C THR A 545 24.68 -22.25 16.48
N VAL A 546 25.37 -21.21 15.98
CA VAL A 546 26.21 -21.27 14.78
C VAL A 546 27.62 -21.65 15.19
N SER A 547 28.07 -22.81 14.71
CA SER A 547 29.40 -23.33 15.08
C SER A 547 30.52 -22.48 14.46
N ALA A 548 31.58 -22.24 15.20
CA ALA A 548 32.75 -21.53 14.72
C ALA A 548 33.47 -22.26 13.58
N PHE A 549 34.14 -21.51 12.70
CA PHE A 549 35.10 -22.09 11.78
C PHE A 549 36.15 -22.89 12.52
N ARG A 550 36.36 -24.16 12.13
CA ARG A 550 37.43 -25.00 12.63
C ARG A 550 38.61 -24.96 11.67
N LYS A 551 39.67 -24.24 12.05
CA LYS A 551 40.98 -24.44 11.44
C LYS A 551 41.58 -25.71 12.03
N ASN A 552 41.95 -26.67 11.22
CA ASN A 552 42.60 -27.90 11.71
C ASN A 552 44.04 -27.59 12.11
N VAL A 553 44.21 -27.11 13.37
CA VAL A 553 45.53 -26.74 13.93
C VAL A 553 46.43 -27.95 14.20
N THR A 554 45.85 -29.14 14.13
CA THR A 554 46.58 -30.40 14.37
C THR A 554 46.98 -31.10 13.06
N ALA A 555 46.61 -30.60 11.89
CA ALA A 555 46.91 -31.21 10.58
C ALA A 555 48.42 -31.36 10.30
N LYS A 556 49.24 -30.48 10.87
CA LYS A 556 50.70 -30.51 10.73
C LYS A 556 51.41 -31.26 11.89
N CYS A 557 50.67 -31.89 12.79
CA CYS A 557 51.29 -32.69 13.88
C CYS A 557 51.43 -34.14 13.41
N TYR A 558 52.56 -34.44 12.80
CA TYR A 558 52.97 -35.80 12.47
C TYR A 558 53.45 -36.51 13.75
N GLY A 559 52.94 -37.74 14.00
CA GLY A 559 53.32 -38.56 15.17
C GLY A 559 52.45 -38.40 16.41
N GLY A 560 52.53 -39.34 17.33
CA GLY A 560 51.65 -39.52 18.48
C GLY A 560 51.80 -38.55 19.63
N ASP A 561 52.32 -37.33 19.44
CA ASP A 561 52.45 -36.35 20.52
C ASP A 561 51.10 -35.76 20.95
N ILE A 562 50.44 -36.49 21.83
CA ILE A 562 49.12 -36.16 22.39
C ILE A 562 49.18 -34.85 23.17
N THR A 563 50.30 -34.55 23.85
CA THR A 563 50.48 -33.36 24.66
C THR A 563 50.52 -32.08 23.81
N ARG A 564 51.21 -32.13 22.70
CA ARG A 564 51.29 -31.02 21.73
C ARG A 564 49.94 -30.76 21.04
N LYS A 565 49.23 -31.83 20.64
CA LYS A 565 47.88 -31.71 20.10
C LYS A 565 46.92 -31.07 21.09
N ARG A 566 46.96 -31.46 22.35
CA ARG A 566 46.12 -30.90 23.42
C ARG A 566 46.43 -29.42 23.68
N LYS A 567 47.70 -29.02 23.77
CA LYS A 567 48.10 -27.61 23.91
C LYS A 567 47.65 -26.73 22.75
N LEU A 568 47.75 -27.24 21.51
CA LEU A 568 47.27 -26.49 20.33
C LEU A 568 45.76 -26.32 20.34
N LEU A 569 44.98 -27.33 20.72
CA LEU A 569 43.55 -27.27 20.87
C LEU A 569 43.12 -26.31 22.02
N GLU A 570 43.86 -26.33 23.15
CA GLU A 570 43.63 -25.41 24.27
C GLU A 570 43.89 -23.94 23.85
N LYS A 571 45.02 -23.67 23.19
CA LYS A 571 45.31 -22.33 22.61
C LYS A 571 44.25 -21.87 21.62
N GLN A 572 43.77 -22.76 20.78
CA GLN A 572 42.68 -22.44 19.83
C GLN A 572 41.39 -22.12 20.58
N LYS A 573 41.06 -22.86 21.63
CA LYS A 573 39.87 -22.63 22.46
C LYS A 573 39.96 -21.28 23.20
N GLU A 574 41.14 -20.96 23.72
CA GLU A 574 41.39 -19.70 24.42
C GLU A 574 41.36 -18.51 23.45
N GLY A 575 41.97 -18.64 22.27
CA GLY A 575 41.88 -17.63 21.18
C GLY A 575 40.43 -17.34 20.75
N LYS A 576 39.62 -18.40 20.61
CA LYS A 576 38.19 -18.26 20.30
C LYS A 576 37.40 -17.59 21.44
N ARG A 577 37.72 -17.88 22.71
CA ARG A 577 37.10 -17.16 23.85
C ARG A 577 37.47 -15.69 23.87
N ARG A 578 38.71 -15.32 23.52
CA ARG A 578 39.15 -13.92 23.41
C ARG A 578 38.42 -13.20 22.29
N MET A 579 38.34 -13.81 21.10
CA MET A 579 37.61 -13.25 19.95
C MET A 579 36.13 -13.08 20.27
N LYS A 580 35.48 -13.99 20.96
CA LYS A 580 34.08 -13.88 21.39
C LYS A 580 33.84 -12.69 22.35
N ARG A 581 34.84 -12.28 23.14
CA ARG A 581 34.76 -11.13 24.04
C ARG A 581 34.99 -9.78 23.33
N MET A 582 35.64 -9.78 22.18
CA MET A 582 36.10 -8.59 21.49
C MET A 582 35.39 -8.38 20.14
N GLY A 583 34.75 -9.40 19.57
CA GLY A 583 34.13 -9.34 18.25
C GLY A 583 32.64 -9.07 18.31
N ASN A 584 32.19 -8.04 17.66
CA ASN A 584 30.77 -7.87 17.31
C ASN A 584 30.39 -8.97 16.33
N VAL A 585 29.17 -9.50 16.46
CA VAL A 585 28.62 -10.44 15.49
C VAL A 585 28.17 -9.63 14.28
N GLU A 586 28.78 -9.87 13.12
CA GLU A 586 28.31 -9.29 11.86
C GLU A 586 27.01 -10.00 11.45
N LEU A 587 25.95 -9.23 11.33
CA LEU A 587 24.66 -9.67 10.83
C LEU A 587 24.55 -9.29 9.36
N PRO A 588 24.40 -10.27 8.45
CA PRO A 588 24.12 -9.95 7.05
C PRO A 588 22.68 -9.46 6.90
N GLN A 589 22.41 -8.73 5.81
CA GLN A 589 21.08 -8.21 5.49
C GLN A 589 20.01 -9.32 5.47
N GLU A 590 20.36 -10.50 4.99
CA GLU A 590 19.48 -11.66 4.93
C GLU A 590 19.01 -12.13 6.32
N ALA A 591 19.71 -11.79 7.39
CA ALA A 591 19.28 -12.12 8.74
C ALA A 591 18.05 -11.29 9.17
N PHE A 592 17.96 -10.05 8.72
CA PHE A 592 16.79 -9.18 8.94
C PHE A 592 15.63 -9.60 8.03
N LEU A 593 15.91 -9.96 6.77
CA LEU A 593 14.91 -10.53 5.86
C LEU A 593 14.35 -11.87 6.39
N ALA A 594 15.19 -12.69 7.03
CA ALA A 594 14.74 -13.93 7.66
C ALA A 594 13.72 -13.68 8.78
N ALA A 595 13.80 -12.54 9.48
CA ALA A 595 12.82 -12.15 10.49
C ALA A 595 11.47 -11.76 9.88
N LEU A 596 11.46 -11.21 8.66
CA LEU A 596 10.24 -10.87 7.92
C LEU A 596 9.45 -12.11 7.48
N GLN A 597 10.12 -13.24 7.31
CA GLN A 597 9.53 -14.47 6.74
C GLN A 597 9.24 -15.55 7.79
N VAL A 598 9.23 -15.24 9.09
CA VAL A 598 8.94 -16.21 10.16
C VAL A 598 7.45 -16.58 10.16
N GLY A 599 7.03 -17.43 9.30
CA GLY A 599 5.65 -17.89 9.14
C GLY A 599 5.50 -18.90 8.00
N ASP A 600 6.51 -18.98 7.14
CA ASP A 600 6.48 -19.73 5.88
C ASP A 600 6.90 -21.22 6.00
N GLU A 601 7.07 -21.80 7.21
CA GLU A 601 7.37 -23.24 7.40
C GLU A 601 6.30 -23.99 8.20
#